data_665a8cefe720655917129dbe38f1e26f
#
_entry.id   665a8cefe720655917129dbe38f1e26f
#
_cell.length_a   1.000
_cell.length_b   1.000
_cell.length_c   1.000
_cell.angle_alpha   90.00
_cell.angle_beta   90.00
_cell.angle_gamma   90.00
#
_symmetry.space_group_name_H-M   'P 1'
#
loop_
_entity.id
_entity.type
_entity.pdbx_description
1 polymer ?
#
loop_
_entity_poly.entity_id
_entity_poly.type
_entity_poly.pdbx_seq_one_letter_code
_entity_poly.pdbx_strand_id
1 'polypeptide(L)'
;ILLIFTLNAHAEVMRIIILGSGTPRPNIERFSQSILIEVNDEKLLFDSGRGATIRLNQANIPLKEIKKIFLTHLHSDHIIGLSDIIMTGWIYQRDGVLNIYGPKGTIGLVDNLKKAYSEDISIRTVPPENHSLEGLKTKVIEIEEGLIYQKEKLKVYAIRVDHGGGVKNAFGYKIVNDDQSIVISGDTNY
;
A
#
# COMPACT_ATOMS: atom_id res chain seq x y z
N ILE A 1 -48.66 -15.21 -7.26
CA ILE A 1 -47.31 -15.80 -7.14
C ILE A 1 -46.45 -14.72 -6.51
N LEU A 2 -46.04 -14.89 -5.22
CA LEU A 2 -45.17 -14.00 -4.50
C LEU A 2 -43.72 -14.45 -4.77
N LEU A 3 -42.95 -13.69 -5.59
CA LEU A 3 -41.52 -13.91 -5.72
C LEU A 3 -40.82 -13.33 -4.50
N ILE A 4 -40.33 -14.19 -3.63
CA ILE A 4 -39.44 -13.78 -2.52
C ILE A 4 -37.99 -13.78 -3.08
N PHE A 5 -37.43 -12.61 -3.33
CA PHE A 5 -36.01 -12.48 -3.56
C PHE A 5 -35.29 -12.51 -2.21
N THR A 6 -34.65 -13.61 -1.88
CA THR A 6 -33.69 -13.65 -0.79
C THR A 6 -32.42 -13.00 -1.26
N LEU A 7 -32.15 -11.74 -0.87
CA LEU A 7 -30.85 -11.14 -0.93
C LEU A 7 -29.96 -11.89 0.08
N ASN A 8 -29.12 -12.79 -0.43
CA ASN A 8 -28.00 -13.30 0.36
C ASN A 8 -26.99 -12.16 0.51
N ALA A 9 -27.13 -11.38 1.58
CA ALA A 9 -26.06 -10.49 2.02
C ALA A 9 -24.91 -11.38 2.57
N HIS A 10 -24.00 -11.79 1.71
CA HIS A 10 -22.71 -12.27 2.18
C HIS A 10 -22.02 -11.06 2.84
N ALA A 11 -21.81 -11.16 4.15
CA ALA A 11 -20.96 -10.18 4.84
C ALA A 11 -19.58 -10.23 4.17
N GLU A 12 -19.17 -9.12 3.60
CA GLU A 12 -17.87 -8.99 2.93
C GLU A 12 -16.78 -9.01 3.99
N VAL A 13 -16.05 -10.11 4.08
CA VAL A 13 -15.04 -10.34 5.11
C VAL A 13 -13.76 -9.60 4.77
N MET A 14 -13.25 -8.78 5.71
CA MET A 14 -11.91 -8.23 5.60
C MET A 14 -10.85 -9.32 5.83
N ARG A 15 -9.98 -9.53 4.84
CA ARG A 15 -8.85 -10.46 4.93
C ARG A 15 -7.56 -9.69 5.21
N ILE A 16 -6.83 -10.12 6.23
CA ILE A 16 -5.52 -9.54 6.59
C ILE A 16 -4.43 -10.52 6.20
N ILE A 17 -3.43 -10.03 5.48
CA ILE A 17 -2.23 -10.79 5.13
C ILE A 17 -1.01 -10.02 5.65
N ILE A 18 -0.32 -10.58 6.65
CA ILE A 18 0.92 -10.03 7.16
C ILE A 18 2.05 -10.48 6.22
N LEU A 19 2.53 -9.55 5.38
CA LEU A 19 3.60 -9.78 4.43
C LEU A 19 4.98 -9.67 5.09
N GLY A 20 5.09 -8.83 6.11
CA GLY A 20 6.28 -8.64 6.91
C GLY A 20 5.98 -7.92 8.21
N SER A 21 6.67 -8.29 9.27
CA SER A 21 6.58 -7.71 10.60
C SER A 21 7.97 -7.55 11.24
N GLY A 22 8.99 -7.50 10.38
CA GLY A 22 10.39 -7.34 10.80
C GLY A 22 10.79 -5.88 10.95
N THR A 23 12.03 -5.68 11.32
CA THR A 23 12.68 -4.40 11.59
C THR A 23 13.66 -4.06 10.44
N PRO A 24 14.47 -2.99 10.52
CA PRO A 24 15.51 -2.70 9.52
C PRO A 24 16.53 -3.83 9.32
N ARG A 25 16.69 -4.73 10.32
CA ARG A 25 17.62 -5.87 10.23
C ARG A 25 17.15 -6.88 9.19
N PRO A 26 17.98 -7.24 8.20
CA PRO A 26 17.61 -8.25 7.22
C PRO A 26 17.33 -9.61 7.88
N ASN A 27 16.16 -10.17 7.59
CA ASN A 27 15.78 -11.52 8.01
C ASN A 27 14.88 -12.13 6.95
N ILE A 28 15.24 -13.30 6.40
CA ILE A 28 14.48 -13.96 5.34
C ILE A 28 13.17 -14.59 5.82
N GLU A 29 13.08 -14.92 7.11
CA GLU A 29 11.88 -15.49 7.70
C GLU A 29 10.88 -14.41 8.11
N ARG A 30 11.40 -13.21 8.43
CA ARG A 30 10.62 -12.08 8.89
C ARG A 30 11.02 -10.81 8.11
N PHE A 31 10.39 -10.59 6.97
CA PHE A 31 10.61 -9.38 6.17
C PHE A 31 10.13 -8.12 6.89
N SER A 32 10.63 -6.97 6.44
CA SER A 32 10.29 -5.68 7.04
C SER A 32 8.79 -5.36 6.89
N GLN A 33 8.32 -4.37 7.62
CA GLN A 33 6.91 -4.07 7.81
C GLN A 33 6.13 -3.92 6.49
N SER A 34 5.12 -4.75 6.32
CA SER A 34 4.14 -4.64 5.23
C SER A 34 2.91 -5.50 5.52
N ILE A 35 1.72 -4.94 5.40
CA ILE A 35 0.44 -5.61 5.64
C ILE A 35 -0.49 -5.34 4.46
N LEU A 36 -1.10 -6.38 3.91
CA LEU A 36 -2.16 -6.24 2.91
C LEU A 36 -3.52 -6.49 3.58
N ILE A 37 -4.46 -5.58 3.34
CA ILE A 37 -5.88 -5.78 3.65
C ILE A 37 -6.64 -5.90 2.34
N GLU A 38 -7.34 -7.01 2.20
CA GLU A 38 -8.29 -7.23 1.11
C GLU A 38 -9.70 -7.10 1.67
N VAL A 39 -10.50 -6.27 1.04
CA VAL A 39 -11.91 -6.08 1.36
C VAL A 39 -12.64 -5.73 0.07
N ASN A 40 -13.67 -6.49 -0.24
CA ASN A 40 -14.35 -6.41 -1.52
C ASN A 40 -13.30 -6.58 -2.66
N ASP A 41 -13.34 -5.73 -3.68
CA ASP A 41 -12.36 -5.70 -4.76
C ASP A 41 -11.13 -4.81 -4.46
N GLU A 42 -11.03 -4.31 -3.21
CA GLU A 42 -9.97 -3.39 -2.81
C GLU A 42 -8.80 -4.14 -2.17
N LYS A 43 -7.60 -3.77 -2.60
CA LYS A 43 -6.33 -4.21 -2.03
C LYS A 43 -5.60 -3.00 -1.48
N LEU A 44 -5.52 -2.92 -0.15
CA LEU A 44 -4.93 -1.82 0.59
C LEU A 44 -3.61 -2.30 1.19
N LEU A 45 -2.48 -1.82 0.67
CA LEU A 45 -1.15 -2.15 1.19
C LEU A 45 -0.72 -1.10 2.21
N PHE A 46 -0.46 -1.54 3.44
CA PHE A 46 0.07 -0.70 4.51
C PHE A 46 1.55 -0.98 4.70
N ASP A 47 2.35 0.06 4.51
CA ASP A 47 3.79 0.02 4.39
C ASP A 47 4.30 -0.87 3.24
N SER A 48 5.52 -0.63 2.85
CA SER A 48 6.19 -1.30 1.74
C SER A 48 7.65 -1.57 2.12
N GLY A 49 7.82 -2.42 3.14
CA GLY A 49 9.14 -2.80 3.63
C GLY A 49 9.86 -3.74 2.68
N ARG A 50 11.09 -4.12 3.06
CA ARG A 50 11.92 -5.04 2.28
C ARG A 50 11.20 -6.36 2.05
N GLY A 51 11.12 -6.79 0.80
CA GLY A 51 10.53 -8.06 0.39
C GLY A 51 9.01 -8.07 0.26
N ALA A 52 8.34 -6.92 0.33
CA ALA A 52 6.89 -6.82 0.15
C ALA A 52 6.41 -7.46 -1.18
N THR A 53 7.09 -7.19 -2.30
CA THR A 53 6.79 -7.80 -3.61
C THR A 53 6.92 -9.32 -3.61
N ILE A 54 7.98 -9.84 -2.98
CA ILE A 54 8.21 -11.29 -2.85
C ILE A 54 7.07 -11.93 -2.07
N ARG A 55 6.65 -11.33 -0.96
CA ARG A 55 5.56 -11.85 -0.12
C ARG A 55 4.20 -11.75 -0.80
N LEU A 56 3.92 -10.66 -1.54
CA LEU A 56 2.74 -10.55 -2.38
C LEU A 56 2.67 -11.69 -3.40
N ASN A 57 3.79 -11.96 -4.10
CA ASN A 57 3.87 -13.06 -5.05
C ASN A 57 3.65 -14.44 -4.38
N GLN A 58 4.26 -14.68 -3.21
CA GLN A 58 4.06 -15.91 -2.42
C GLN A 58 2.60 -16.08 -1.95
N ALA A 59 1.91 -14.97 -1.69
CA ALA A 59 0.49 -14.97 -1.34
C ALA A 59 -0.45 -15.08 -2.58
N ASN A 60 0.11 -15.22 -3.79
CA ASN A 60 -0.60 -15.23 -5.06
C ASN A 60 -1.40 -13.94 -5.31
N ILE A 61 -0.87 -12.81 -4.86
CA ILE A 61 -1.44 -11.48 -5.12
C ILE A 61 -0.71 -10.84 -6.31
N PRO A 62 -1.37 -10.63 -7.45
CA PRO A 62 -0.76 -10.00 -8.61
C PRO A 62 -0.32 -8.56 -8.31
N LEU A 63 0.94 -8.21 -8.57
CA LEU A 63 1.50 -6.88 -8.29
C LEU A 63 0.76 -5.76 -9.03
N LYS A 64 0.21 -6.06 -10.21
CA LYS A 64 -0.60 -5.11 -10.99
C LYS A 64 -1.90 -4.69 -10.29
N GLU A 65 -2.38 -5.48 -9.33
CA GLU A 65 -3.60 -5.20 -8.56
C GLU A 65 -3.36 -4.28 -7.36
N ILE A 66 -2.10 -4.08 -6.97
CA ILE A 66 -1.75 -3.13 -5.91
C ILE A 66 -1.84 -1.71 -6.47
N LYS A 67 -2.95 -1.04 -6.15
CA LYS A 67 -3.26 0.32 -6.62
C LYS A 67 -3.34 1.35 -5.50
N LYS A 68 -3.21 0.91 -4.24
CA LYS A 68 -3.27 1.78 -3.06
C LYS A 68 -2.24 1.37 -2.03
N ILE A 69 -1.43 2.33 -1.60
CA ILE A 69 -0.41 2.17 -0.54
C ILE A 69 -0.64 3.25 0.51
N PHE A 70 -0.54 2.86 1.78
CA PHE A 70 -0.65 3.72 2.94
C PHE A 70 0.63 3.60 3.76
N LEU A 71 1.41 4.66 3.86
CA LEU A 71 2.68 4.67 4.60
C LEU A 71 2.47 5.23 5.99
N THR A 72 2.88 4.47 7.01
CA THR A 72 2.77 4.91 8.40
C THR A 72 3.75 6.03 8.70
N HIS A 73 4.99 5.90 8.29
CA HIS A 73 6.07 6.88 8.40
C HIS A 73 7.18 6.57 7.39
N LEU A 74 8.25 7.38 7.36
CA LEU A 74 9.27 7.27 6.32
C LEU A 74 10.59 6.63 6.77
N HIS A 75 10.59 5.77 7.79
CA HIS A 75 11.74 4.93 8.07
C HIS A 75 11.96 3.89 6.97
N SER A 76 13.21 3.55 6.75
CA SER A 76 13.62 2.72 5.60
C SER A 76 12.95 1.34 5.59
N ASP A 77 12.71 0.72 6.72
CA ASP A 77 12.07 -0.59 6.83
C ASP A 77 10.56 -0.57 6.52
N HIS A 78 9.95 0.60 6.42
CA HIS A 78 8.57 0.79 5.98
C HIS A 78 8.44 1.18 4.51
N ILE A 79 9.53 1.68 3.89
CA ILE A 79 9.48 2.26 2.54
C ILE A 79 10.47 1.68 1.53
N ILE A 80 11.45 0.87 1.93
CA ILE A 80 12.54 0.43 1.05
C ILE A 80 12.06 -0.42 -0.14
N GLY A 81 10.93 -1.10 0.01
CA GLY A 81 10.28 -1.87 -1.06
C GLY A 81 9.35 -1.03 -1.96
N LEU A 82 9.18 0.27 -1.67
CA LEU A 82 8.24 1.11 -2.43
C LEU A 82 8.64 1.23 -3.90
N SER A 83 9.93 1.40 -4.18
CA SER A 83 10.42 1.44 -5.56
C SER A 83 10.13 0.14 -6.30
N ASP A 84 10.30 -1.00 -5.64
CA ASP A 84 10.01 -2.32 -6.22
C ASP A 84 8.51 -2.47 -6.52
N ILE A 85 7.60 -2.06 -5.62
CA ILE A 85 6.15 -2.04 -5.90
C ILE A 85 5.81 -1.12 -7.09
N ILE A 86 6.43 0.07 -7.18
CA ILE A 86 6.19 1.01 -8.28
C ILE A 86 6.63 0.39 -9.61
N MET A 87 7.89 -0.03 -9.69
CA MET A 87 8.53 -0.48 -10.93
C MET A 87 8.02 -1.86 -11.36
N THR A 88 8.00 -2.84 -10.46
CA THR A 88 7.55 -4.19 -10.79
C THR A 88 6.05 -4.23 -11.10
N GLY A 89 5.22 -3.49 -10.38
CA GLY A 89 3.80 -3.36 -10.70
C GLY A 89 3.56 -2.75 -12.09
N TRP A 90 4.37 -1.77 -12.51
CA TRP A 90 4.36 -1.22 -13.86
C TRP A 90 4.77 -2.26 -14.92
N ILE A 91 5.90 -2.95 -14.70
CA ILE A 91 6.40 -3.99 -15.61
C ILE A 91 5.37 -5.11 -15.78
N TYR A 92 4.67 -5.49 -14.73
CA TYR A 92 3.56 -6.47 -14.75
C TYR A 92 2.22 -5.85 -15.15
N GLN A 93 2.24 -4.71 -15.86
CA GLN A 93 1.09 -4.10 -16.52
C GLN A 93 -0.02 -3.67 -15.55
N ARG A 94 0.34 -2.96 -14.47
CA ARG A 94 -0.66 -2.27 -13.65
C ARG A 94 -1.49 -1.35 -14.56
N ASP A 95 -2.79 -1.53 -14.53
CA ASP A 95 -3.73 -0.65 -15.20
C ASP A 95 -4.16 0.47 -14.25
N GLY A 96 -3.94 1.72 -14.67
CA GLY A 96 -4.32 2.91 -13.91
C GLY A 96 -3.28 3.36 -12.86
N VAL A 97 -3.71 4.33 -12.07
CA VAL A 97 -2.85 5.10 -11.17
C VAL A 97 -2.59 4.38 -9.86
N LEU A 98 -1.33 4.33 -9.42
CA LEU A 98 -0.97 3.92 -8.07
C LEU A 98 -1.15 5.12 -7.12
N ASN A 99 -2.13 5.02 -6.21
CA ASN A 99 -2.37 6.03 -5.19
C ASN A 99 -1.53 5.72 -3.94
N ILE A 100 -0.75 6.70 -3.49
CA ILE A 100 0.14 6.56 -2.33
C ILE A 100 -0.24 7.61 -1.31
N TYR A 101 -0.71 7.18 -0.15
CA TYR A 101 -1.06 8.00 0.99
C TYR A 101 0.08 7.90 2.01
N GLY A 102 0.57 9.01 2.50
CA GLY A 102 1.66 8.98 3.47
C GLY A 102 1.91 10.32 4.13
N PRO A 103 2.81 10.37 5.11
CA PRO A 103 3.15 11.58 5.82
C PRO A 103 3.82 12.61 4.90
N LYS A 104 3.96 13.83 5.39
CA LYS A 104 4.73 14.88 4.71
C LYS A 104 6.14 14.38 4.37
N GLY A 105 6.57 14.60 3.11
CA GLY A 105 7.81 14.09 2.53
C GLY A 105 7.60 12.94 1.53
N THR A 106 6.41 12.34 1.49
CA THR A 106 6.09 11.23 0.58
C THR A 106 6.13 11.66 -0.89
N ILE A 107 5.70 12.88 -1.23
CA ILE A 107 5.79 13.42 -2.60
C ILE A 107 7.25 13.41 -3.06
N GLY A 108 8.13 14.02 -2.27
CA GLY A 108 9.56 14.08 -2.60
C GLY A 108 10.21 12.70 -2.69
N LEU A 109 9.83 11.76 -1.82
CA LEU A 109 10.29 10.38 -1.87
C LEU A 109 9.93 9.73 -3.21
N VAL A 110 8.64 9.73 -3.59
CA VAL A 110 8.17 9.06 -4.82
C VAL A 110 8.76 9.70 -6.08
N ASP A 111 8.84 11.03 -6.14
CA ASP A 111 9.42 11.74 -7.28
C ASP A 111 10.91 11.39 -7.46
N ASN A 112 11.67 11.34 -6.37
CA ASN A 112 13.09 10.98 -6.43
C ASN A 112 13.31 9.50 -6.73
N LEU A 113 12.47 8.59 -6.25
CA LEU A 113 12.51 7.20 -6.66
C LEU A 113 12.31 7.05 -8.17
N LYS A 114 11.29 7.68 -8.75
CA LYS A 114 11.05 7.65 -10.21
C LYS A 114 12.22 8.25 -11.00
N LYS A 115 12.83 9.33 -10.51
CA LYS A 115 14.04 9.91 -11.13
C LYS A 115 15.22 8.95 -11.09
N ALA A 116 15.40 8.23 -9.96
CA ALA A 116 16.48 7.24 -9.82
C ALA A 116 16.36 6.09 -10.84
N TYR A 117 15.14 5.75 -11.26
CA TYR A 117 14.87 4.71 -12.27
C TYR A 117 14.66 5.26 -13.69
N SER A 118 15.01 6.53 -13.95
CA SER A 118 14.76 7.17 -15.26
C SER A 118 15.37 6.42 -16.44
N GLU A 119 16.55 5.84 -16.28
CA GLU A 119 17.21 5.05 -17.32
C GLU A 119 16.46 3.75 -17.60
N ASP A 120 16.10 2.97 -16.58
CA ASP A 120 15.32 1.75 -16.74
C ASP A 120 13.95 2.03 -17.38
N ILE A 121 13.30 3.12 -16.99
CA ILE A 121 12.04 3.57 -17.59
C ILE A 121 12.23 3.88 -19.07
N SER A 122 13.30 4.61 -19.42
CA SER A 122 13.62 4.95 -20.81
C SER A 122 13.82 3.70 -21.67
N ILE A 123 14.60 2.74 -21.18
CA ILE A 123 14.89 1.49 -21.88
C ILE A 123 13.61 0.68 -22.12
N ARG A 124 12.75 0.53 -21.10
CA ARG A 124 11.55 -0.32 -21.18
C ARG A 124 10.40 0.30 -21.96
N THR A 125 10.41 1.59 -22.24
CA THR A 125 9.36 2.26 -23.02
C THR A 125 9.57 2.20 -24.54
N VAL A 126 10.72 1.67 -25.00
CA VAL A 126 11.02 1.47 -26.41
C VAL A 126 11.10 -0.02 -26.76
N PRO A 127 11.12 -0.38 -28.10
CA PRO A 127 11.29 -1.77 -28.50
C PRO A 127 12.53 -2.44 -27.90
N PRO A 128 12.46 -3.75 -27.55
CA PRO A 128 11.35 -4.66 -27.82
C PRO A 128 10.23 -4.65 -26.76
N GLU A 129 10.44 -4.06 -25.56
CA GLU A 129 9.50 -4.17 -24.44
C GLU A 129 8.24 -3.30 -24.62
N ASN A 130 8.39 -2.03 -25.05
CA ASN A 130 7.30 -1.08 -25.32
C ASN A 130 6.28 -0.93 -24.16
N HIS A 131 6.73 -0.89 -22.91
CA HIS A 131 5.84 -0.71 -21.77
C HIS A 131 5.12 0.65 -21.83
N SER A 132 3.80 0.63 -21.63
CA SER A 132 3.01 1.85 -21.50
C SER A 132 3.33 2.56 -20.19
N LEU A 133 3.49 3.88 -20.24
CA LEU A 133 3.69 4.72 -19.03
C LEU A 133 2.45 4.80 -18.12
N GLU A 134 1.29 4.27 -18.54
CA GLU A 134 0.05 4.33 -17.74
C GLU A 134 0.23 3.66 -16.37
N GLY A 135 0.80 2.46 -16.31
CA GLY A 135 1.02 1.74 -15.05
C GLY A 135 2.09 2.34 -14.14
N LEU A 136 2.89 3.29 -14.66
CA LEU A 136 3.89 4.04 -13.88
C LEU A 136 3.30 5.31 -13.26
N LYS A 137 2.07 5.69 -13.61
CA LYS A 137 1.43 6.87 -13.03
C LYS A 137 1.20 6.69 -11.54
N THR A 138 1.62 7.68 -10.77
CA THR A 138 1.43 7.74 -9.32
C THR A 138 0.65 9.00 -8.95
N LYS A 139 -0.24 8.89 -7.96
CA LYS A 139 -0.86 10.03 -7.29
C LYS A 139 -0.50 9.95 -5.81
N VAL A 140 0.31 10.88 -5.34
CA VAL A 140 0.73 10.95 -3.94
C VAL A 140 -0.15 11.93 -3.19
N ILE A 141 -0.65 11.52 -2.05
CA ILE A 141 -1.47 12.29 -1.14
C ILE A 141 -0.75 12.35 0.21
N GLU A 142 -0.18 13.49 0.55
CA GLU A 142 0.32 13.74 1.90
C GLU A 142 -0.85 13.95 2.84
N ILE A 143 -0.92 13.12 3.88
CA ILE A 143 -2.09 13.00 4.75
C ILE A 143 -1.91 13.78 6.05
N GLU A 144 -3.04 14.11 6.65
CA GLU A 144 -3.19 14.53 8.04
C GLU A 144 -4.13 13.57 8.76
N GLU A 145 -4.29 13.72 10.07
CA GLU A 145 -5.21 12.92 10.86
C GLU A 145 -6.66 13.07 10.38
N GLY A 146 -7.40 11.97 10.37
CA GLY A 146 -8.81 11.92 10.00
C GLY A 146 -9.12 10.94 8.88
N LEU A 147 -10.26 11.11 8.21
CA LEU A 147 -10.68 10.29 7.07
C LEU A 147 -9.85 10.64 5.84
N ILE A 148 -9.08 9.66 5.33
CA ILE A 148 -8.15 9.87 4.21
C ILE A 148 -8.55 9.11 2.94
N TYR A 149 -9.36 8.06 3.07
CA TYR A 149 -9.87 7.29 1.94
C TYR A 149 -11.28 6.78 2.25
N GLN A 150 -12.15 6.84 1.23
CA GLN A 150 -13.48 6.24 1.29
C GLN A 150 -13.89 5.71 -0.08
N LYS A 151 -14.44 4.50 -0.08
CA LYS A 151 -15.15 3.92 -1.21
C LYS A 151 -16.34 3.13 -0.66
N GLU A 152 -17.55 3.55 -0.99
CA GLU A 152 -18.78 3.00 -0.43
C GLU A 152 -18.74 2.95 1.12
N LYS A 153 -18.77 1.76 1.70
CA LYS A 153 -18.72 1.54 3.16
C LYS A 153 -17.29 1.46 3.70
N LEU A 154 -16.31 1.16 2.83
CA LEU A 154 -14.91 1.08 3.21
C LEU A 154 -14.36 2.48 3.49
N LYS A 155 -13.81 2.67 4.68
CA LYS A 155 -13.18 3.91 5.13
C LYS A 155 -11.82 3.63 5.74
N VAL A 156 -10.85 4.50 5.46
CA VAL A 156 -9.55 4.48 6.10
C VAL A 156 -9.32 5.81 6.79
N TYR A 157 -9.05 5.74 8.08
CA TYR A 157 -8.71 6.89 8.91
C TYR A 157 -7.23 6.83 9.27
N ALA A 158 -6.54 7.95 9.14
CA ALA A 158 -5.21 8.13 9.73
C ALA A 158 -5.36 8.64 11.16
N ILE A 159 -4.57 8.08 12.06
CA ILE A 159 -4.51 8.44 13.48
C ILE A 159 -3.07 8.81 13.77
N ARG A 160 -2.84 10.02 14.27
CA ARG A 160 -1.49 10.45 14.62
C ARG A 160 -0.98 9.65 15.80
N VAL A 161 0.26 9.13 15.71
CA VAL A 161 0.90 8.33 16.77
C VAL A 161 2.23 8.94 17.17
N ASP A 162 2.63 8.71 18.41
CA ASP A 162 3.94 9.12 18.92
C ASP A 162 4.96 7.99 18.69
N HIS A 163 5.78 8.17 17.66
CA HIS A 163 6.87 7.24 17.36
C HIS A 163 8.10 7.51 18.26
N GLY A 164 8.26 8.73 18.76
CA GLY A 164 9.49 9.16 19.43
C GLY A 164 10.65 9.40 18.46
N GLY A 165 11.87 9.49 18.98
CA GLY A 165 13.09 9.54 18.16
C GLY A 165 13.20 10.69 17.16
N GLY A 166 12.38 11.76 17.29
CA GLY A 166 12.34 12.89 16.36
C GLY A 166 11.44 12.68 15.12
N VAL A 167 10.74 11.57 14.99
CA VAL A 167 9.74 11.34 13.93
C VAL A 167 8.48 12.13 14.25
N LYS A 168 8.29 13.25 13.54
CA LYS A 168 7.16 14.18 13.80
C LYS A 168 5.85 13.77 13.11
N ASN A 169 5.94 12.97 12.06
CA ASN A 169 4.80 12.61 11.21
C ASN A 169 4.73 11.09 11.10
N ALA A 170 4.14 10.46 12.11
CA ALA A 170 3.83 9.03 12.12
C ALA A 170 2.33 8.83 12.29
N PHE A 171 1.80 7.83 11.61
CA PHE A 171 0.39 7.49 11.60
C PHE A 171 0.18 6.00 11.84
N GLY A 172 -0.83 5.70 12.64
CA GLY A 172 -1.55 4.43 12.60
C GLY A 172 -2.77 4.58 11.69
N TYR A 173 -3.40 3.47 11.34
CA TYR A 173 -4.57 3.47 10.47
C TYR A 173 -5.70 2.66 11.07
N LYS A 174 -6.93 3.19 11.03
CA LYS A 174 -8.15 2.45 11.30
C LYS A 174 -8.91 2.24 10.00
N ILE A 175 -9.12 0.99 9.65
CA ILE A 175 -9.85 0.56 8.47
C ILE A 175 -11.22 0.07 8.94
N VAL A 176 -12.28 0.58 8.36
CA VAL A 176 -13.66 0.23 8.70
C VAL A 176 -14.40 -0.20 7.44
N ASN A 177 -15.11 -1.32 7.50
CA ASN A 177 -16.03 -1.75 6.47
C ASN A 177 -17.29 -2.34 7.17
N ASP A 178 -18.42 -1.68 7.05
CA ASP A 178 -19.63 -1.98 7.80
C ASP A 178 -19.37 -2.02 9.34
N ASP A 179 -19.64 -3.16 9.96
CA ASP A 179 -19.46 -3.43 11.39
C ASP A 179 -18.06 -3.96 11.75
N GLN A 180 -17.20 -4.21 10.74
CA GLN A 180 -15.85 -4.70 10.93
C GLN A 180 -14.86 -3.54 11.00
N SER A 181 -13.85 -3.67 11.85
CA SER A 181 -12.76 -2.72 11.87
C SER A 181 -11.43 -3.37 12.24
N ILE A 182 -10.36 -2.84 11.65
CA ILE A 182 -8.98 -3.24 11.89
C ILE A 182 -8.19 -1.99 12.22
N VAL A 183 -7.25 -2.09 13.17
CA VAL A 183 -6.31 -1.04 13.47
C VAL A 183 -4.88 -1.54 13.22
N ILE A 184 -4.12 -0.76 12.47
CA ILE A 184 -2.68 -0.91 12.28
C ILE A 184 -2.05 0.25 13.03
N SER A 185 -1.29 -0.03 14.10
CA SER A 185 -0.70 1.01 14.95
C SER A 185 0.43 1.78 14.24
N GLY A 186 1.11 1.15 13.29
CA GLY A 186 2.44 1.58 12.91
C GLY A 186 3.41 1.44 14.08
N ASP A 187 4.57 2.08 13.99
CA ASP A 187 5.52 2.16 15.08
C ASP A 187 5.12 3.28 16.04
N THR A 188 4.85 2.94 17.28
CA THR A 188 4.41 3.89 18.29
C THR A 188 5.01 3.56 19.65
N ASN A 189 5.32 4.59 20.44
CA ASN A 189 5.63 4.47 21.84
C ASN A 189 4.35 4.23 22.67
N TYR A 190 4.54 3.73 23.89
CA TYR A 190 3.47 3.54 24.86
C TYR A 190 3.08 4.86 25.52
#